data_c9c338d27a040a116155fcedddf0854b
#
_entry.id   c9c338d27a040a116155fcedddf0854b
#
_cell.length_a   1.000
_cell.length_b   1.000
_cell.length_c   1.000
_cell.angle_alpha   90.00
_cell.angle_beta   90.00
_cell.angle_gamma   90.00
#
_symmetry.space_group_name_H-M   'P 1'
#
loop_
_entity.id
_entity.type
_entity.pdbx_description
1 polymer ?
#
loop_
_entity_poly.entity_id
_entity_poly.type
_entity_poly.pdbx_seq_one_letter_code
_entity_poly.pdbx_strand_id
1 'polypeptide(L)'
;MLYIISFDIAIKSLAVAIFKINDKWKTELHLEQEKLKLANLSTIKPILENIGLIYDSIIVPIYLDVIDLVPNQKIKETTTELRSARLKTFLNLLDGIIKEKINNLDDNKFKILLEYQMGSNDLSRNICSQILFYYSQLDYGFSCANRNQYADADADADADADKKYSVEIIGPSLKNKINFKCNHTEFVKKYSNNYNANKVHSKCNFLYWINYTQNQHLIGNIKKKNLDDIADATNMAIAWLYLKSDIVNHH
;
A
#
# COMPACT_ATOMS: atom_id res chain seq x y z
N MET A 1 -3.40 -17.42 2.41
CA MET A 1 -2.60 -16.51 1.54
C MET A 1 -2.80 -15.06 1.99
N LEU A 2 -1.75 -14.23 2.01
CA LEU A 2 -1.86 -12.79 2.32
C LEU A 2 -1.93 -11.97 1.04
N TYR A 3 -2.83 -10.97 1.03
CA TYR A 3 -2.89 -9.92 0.01
C TYR A 3 -2.73 -8.56 0.67
N ILE A 4 -2.02 -7.65 0.00
CA ILE A 4 -1.92 -6.26 0.42
C ILE A 4 -2.66 -5.40 -0.58
N ILE A 5 -3.54 -4.53 -0.08
CA ILE A 5 -4.20 -3.48 -0.83
C ILE A 5 -3.74 -2.15 -0.27
N SER A 6 -2.95 -1.43 -1.03
CA SER A 6 -2.33 -0.17 -0.63
C SER A 6 -2.95 1.01 -1.35
N PHE A 7 -3.33 2.05 -0.62
CA PHE A 7 -3.97 3.24 -1.14
C PHE A 7 -3.13 4.49 -0.87
N ASP A 8 -2.72 5.18 -1.94
CA ASP A 8 -2.23 6.57 -1.84
C ASP A 8 -3.39 7.52 -2.12
N ILE A 9 -3.70 8.37 -1.14
CA ILE A 9 -4.91 9.20 -1.13
C ILE A 9 -4.56 10.65 -1.41
N ALA A 10 -5.06 11.19 -2.51
CA ALA A 10 -4.95 12.61 -2.83
C ALA A 10 -6.35 13.25 -2.99
N ILE A 11 -6.41 14.57 -3.02
CA ILE A 11 -7.68 15.32 -3.17
C ILE A 11 -8.38 15.00 -4.50
N LYS A 12 -7.61 14.77 -5.55
CA LYS A 12 -8.10 14.58 -6.92
C LYS A 12 -8.14 13.13 -7.34
N SER A 13 -7.21 12.34 -6.83
CA SER A 13 -6.94 10.99 -7.29
C SER A 13 -6.82 10.04 -6.11
N LEU A 14 -7.11 8.79 -6.37
CA LEU A 14 -6.85 7.68 -5.46
C LEU A 14 -6.08 6.64 -6.25
N ALA A 15 -4.85 6.38 -5.85
CA ALA A 15 -4.08 5.27 -6.38
C ALA A 15 -4.30 4.01 -5.54
N VAL A 16 -4.41 2.88 -6.21
CA VAL A 16 -4.52 1.57 -5.57
C VAL A 16 -3.53 0.58 -6.18
N ALA A 17 -2.87 -0.15 -5.30
CA ALA A 17 -1.98 -1.24 -5.68
C ALA A 17 -2.37 -2.50 -4.90
N ILE A 18 -2.61 -3.62 -5.60
CA ILE A 18 -2.94 -4.91 -5.00
C ILE A 18 -1.82 -5.89 -5.29
N PHE A 19 -1.36 -6.54 -4.23
CA PHE A 19 -0.28 -7.52 -4.29
C PHE A 19 -0.70 -8.84 -3.65
N LYS A 20 -0.28 -9.92 -4.28
CA LYS A 20 -0.26 -11.25 -3.67
C LYS A 20 1.08 -11.45 -2.98
N ILE A 21 1.07 -11.93 -1.75
CA ILE A 21 2.26 -12.13 -0.94
C ILE A 21 2.48 -13.64 -0.74
N ASN A 22 3.68 -14.10 -1.02
CA ASN A 22 4.08 -15.49 -0.79
C ASN A 22 4.03 -15.80 0.72
N ASP A 23 3.55 -16.97 1.10
CA ASP A 23 3.42 -17.37 2.51
C ASP A 23 4.78 -17.46 3.24
N LYS A 24 5.87 -17.63 2.50
CA LYS A 24 7.24 -17.67 3.05
C LYS A 24 7.88 -16.30 3.22
N TRP A 25 7.16 -15.20 2.94
CA TRP A 25 7.72 -13.86 2.90
C TRP A 25 8.46 -13.45 4.18
N LYS A 26 7.93 -13.83 5.36
CA LYS A 26 8.58 -13.52 6.65
C LYS A 26 9.95 -14.16 6.77
N THR A 27 10.03 -15.46 6.47
CA THR A 27 11.28 -16.23 6.55
C THR A 27 12.30 -15.74 5.51
N GLU A 28 11.87 -15.49 4.29
CA GLU A 28 12.76 -15.07 3.21
C GLU A 28 13.31 -13.66 3.46
N LEU A 29 12.46 -12.71 3.87
CA LEU A 29 12.89 -11.35 4.22
C LEU A 29 13.78 -11.33 5.46
N HIS A 30 13.45 -12.13 6.47
CA HIS A 30 14.28 -12.24 7.68
C HIS A 30 15.69 -12.73 7.35
N LEU A 31 15.82 -13.79 6.56
CA LEU A 31 17.13 -14.31 6.15
C LEU A 31 17.97 -13.26 5.42
N GLU A 32 17.35 -12.43 4.58
CA GLU A 32 18.05 -11.36 3.89
C GLU A 32 18.43 -10.20 4.82
N GLN A 33 17.59 -9.87 5.79
CA GLN A 33 17.93 -8.87 6.80
C GLN A 33 19.06 -9.30 7.71
N GLU A 34 19.13 -10.57 8.11
CA GLU A 34 20.26 -11.10 8.86
C GLU A 34 21.55 -11.03 8.06
N LYS A 35 21.52 -11.33 6.76
CA LYS A 35 22.66 -11.10 5.87
C LYS A 35 23.07 -9.62 5.83
N LEU A 36 22.09 -8.69 5.81
CA LEU A 36 22.32 -7.24 5.84
C LEU A 36 22.96 -6.79 7.16
N LYS A 37 22.50 -7.30 8.29
CA LYS A 37 23.09 -7.00 9.60
C LYS A 37 24.53 -7.50 9.73
N LEU A 38 24.82 -8.66 9.14
CA LEU A 38 26.16 -9.26 9.13
C LEU A 38 27.10 -8.62 8.11
N ALA A 39 26.55 -7.91 7.11
CA ALA A 39 27.32 -7.25 6.09
C ALA A 39 27.78 -5.86 6.58
N ASN A 40 29.05 -5.52 6.37
CA ASN A 40 29.53 -4.15 6.57
C ASN A 40 28.72 -3.19 5.68
N LEU A 41 28.49 -1.95 6.15
CA LEU A 41 27.74 -0.92 5.44
C LEU A 41 28.14 -0.72 3.97
N SER A 42 29.38 -1.06 3.60
CA SER A 42 29.86 -1.04 2.22
C SER A 42 29.23 -2.09 1.30
N THR A 43 28.58 -3.12 1.84
CA THR A 43 27.93 -4.22 1.10
C THR A 43 26.41 -4.08 1.01
N ILE A 44 25.84 -3.03 1.59
CA ILE A 44 24.37 -2.78 1.55
C ILE A 44 23.86 -2.65 0.10
N LYS A 45 24.65 -2.06 -0.81
CA LYS A 45 24.24 -1.84 -2.20
C LYS A 45 23.99 -3.16 -2.98
N PRO A 46 24.88 -4.15 -2.97
CA PRO A 46 24.64 -5.45 -3.59
C PRO A 46 23.47 -6.23 -2.98
N ILE A 47 23.23 -6.06 -1.69
CA ILE A 47 22.16 -6.77 -0.99
C ILE A 47 20.80 -6.12 -1.29
N LEU A 48 20.72 -4.81 -1.43
CA LEU A 48 19.52 -4.12 -1.91
C LEU A 48 19.17 -4.52 -3.36
N GLU A 49 20.16 -4.82 -4.19
CA GLU A 49 19.94 -5.40 -5.53
C GLU A 49 19.41 -6.83 -5.45
N ASN A 50 19.89 -7.64 -4.51
CA ASN A 50 19.38 -9.00 -4.25
C ASN A 50 17.99 -8.99 -3.58
N ILE A 51 17.67 -8.01 -2.74
CA ILE A 51 16.32 -7.81 -2.22
C ILE A 51 15.35 -7.54 -3.38
N GLY A 52 15.76 -6.85 -4.43
CA GLY A 52 14.98 -6.72 -5.66
C GLY A 52 14.59 -8.10 -6.25
N LEU A 53 15.52 -9.06 -6.30
CA LEU A 53 15.28 -10.44 -6.75
C LEU A 53 14.27 -11.18 -5.85
N ILE A 54 14.35 -10.98 -4.55
CA ILE A 54 13.45 -11.61 -3.57
C ILE A 54 12.04 -11.06 -3.70
N TYR A 55 11.89 -9.77 -3.94
CA TYR A 55 10.58 -9.15 -4.14
C TYR A 55 9.84 -9.69 -5.36
N ASP A 56 10.52 -10.23 -6.37
CA ASP A 56 9.88 -10.92 -7.49
C ASP A 56 9.18 -12.20 -7.07
N SER A 57 9.75 -12.93 -6.11
CA SER A 57 9.18 -14.18 -5.60
C SER A 57 8.21 -13.95 -4.44
N ILE A 58 8.39 -12.87 -3.68
CA ILE A 58 7.63 -12.58 -2.45
C ILE A 58 6.38 -11.74 -2.75
N ILE A 59 6.51 -10.71 -3.61
CA ILE A 59 5.45 -9.74 -3.88
C ILE A 59 5.09 -9.72 -5.37
N VAL A 60 3.91 -10.23 -5.69
CA VAL A 60 3.42 -10.28 -7.07
C VAL A 60 2.30 -9.24 -7.23
N PRO A 61 2.49 -8.22 -8.09
CA PRO A 61 1.44 -7.25 -8.36
C PRO A 61 0.30 -7.91 -9.15
N ILE A 62 -0.93 -7.68 -8.72
CA ILE A 62 -2.13 -8.21 -9.36
C ILE A 62 -2.90 -7.11 -10.09
N TYR A 63 -2.95 -5.93 -9.49
CA TYR A 63 -3.70 -4.81 -10.00
C TYR A 63 -3.08 -3.49 -9.56
N LEU A 64 -2.94 -2.57 -10.52
CA LEU A 64 -2.45 -1.21 -10.30
C LEU A 64 -3.36 -0.27 -11.05
N ASP A 65 -3.92 0.74 -10.36
CA ASP A 65 -4.77 1.74 -11.00
C ASP A 65 -4.78 3.08 -10.26
N VAL A 66 -5.17 4.13 -10.97
CA VAL A 66 -5.38 5.47 -10.41
C VAL A 66 -6.70 6.02 -10.92
N ILE A 67 -7.65 6.18 -10.02
CA ILE A 67 -8.93 6.79 -10.33
C ILE A 67 -8.92 8.29 -10.10
N ASP A 68 -9.62 9.01 -10.94
CA ASP A 68 -9.85 10.43 -10.78
C ASP A 68 -11.16 10.67 -9.99
N LEU A 69 -11.03 11.16 -8.76
CA LEU A 69 -12.18 11.49 -7.91
C LEU A 69 -12.89 12.78 -8.34
N VAL A 70 -12.25 13.57 -9.25
CA VAL A 70 -12.72 14.88 -9.71
C VAL A 70 -12.58 15.02 -11.23
N PRO A 71 -13.07 14.05 -12.05
CA PRO A 71 -12.91 14.14 -13.49
C PRO A 71 -13.64 15.34 -14.07
N ASN A 72 -12.96 16.06 -14.96
CA ASN A 72 -13.49 17.18 -15.73
C ASN A 72 -14.01 18.38 -14.91
N GLN A 73 -13.80 18.40 -13.61
CA GLN A 73 -14.22 19.48 -12.72
C GLN A 73 -13.06 20.13 -12.00
N LYS A 74 -13.21 21.39 -11.64
CA LYS A 74 -12.28 22.04 -10.73
C LYS A 74 -12.51 21.49 -9.31
N ILE A 75 -11.44 21.38 -8.51
CA ILE A 75 -11.52 20.85 -7.14
C ILE A 75 -12.60 21.57 -6.33
N LYS A 76 -12.71 22.89 -6.48
CA LYS A 76 -13.66 23.72 -5.73
C LYS A 76 -15.13 23.48 -6.11
N GLU A 77 -15.37 22.95 -7.31
CA GLU A 77 -16.71 22.67 -7.83
C GLU A 77 -17.19 21.25 -7.50
N THR A 78 -16.29 20.38 -7.01
CA THR A 78 -16.63 19.00 -6.70
C THR A 78 -16.99 18.89 -5.23
N THR A 79 -18.24 18.56 -4.96
CA THR A 79 -18.75 18.39 -3.58
C THR A 79 -18.20 17.11 -2.92
N THR A 80 -18.29 17.07 -1.60
CA THR A 80 -17.90 15.89 -0.81
C THR A 80 -18.75 14.68 -1.17
N GLU A 81 -20.05 14.89 -1.41
CA GLU A 81 -21.01 13.85 -1.80
C GLU A 81 -20.64 13.23 -3.13
N LEU A 82 -20.25 14.04 -4.13
CA LEU A 82 -19.85 13.53 -5.44
C LEU A 82 -18.56 12.70 -5.34
N ARG A 83 -17.57 13.14 -4.53
CA ARG A 83 -16.35 12.36 -4.29
C ARG A 83 -16.67 11.05 -3.58
N SER A 84 -17.53 11.08 -2.57
CA SER A 84 -17.96 9.88 -1.82
C SER A 84 -18.70 8.90 -2.72
N ALA A 85 -19.59 9.38 -3.59
CA ALA A 85 -20.28 8.53 -4.55
C ALA A 85 -19.32 7.84 -5.53
N ARG A 86 -18.32 8.56 -6.03
CA ARG A 86 -17.28 8.00 -6.90
C ARG A 86 -16.39 7.00 -6.17
N LEU A 87 -15.98 7.31 -4.95
CA LEU A 87 -15.22 6.39 -4.11
C LEU A 87 -15.99 5.10 -3.88
N LYS A 88 -17.28 5.19 -3.51
CA LYS A 88 -18.14 4.00 -3.32
C LYS A 88 -18.24 3.17 -4.60
N THR A 89 -18.47 3.80 -5.75
CA THR A 89 -18.51 3.12 -7.05
C THR A 89 -17.20 2.39 -7.31
N PHE A 90 -16.07 3.04 -7.04
CA PHE A 90 -14.76 2.44 -7.23
C PHE A 90 -14.50 1.26 -6.27
N LEU A 91 -14.82 1.39 -4.97
CA LEU A 91 -14.64 0.31 -4.02
C LEU A 91 -15.45 -0.93 -4.39
N ASN A 92 -16.69 -0.73 -4.87
CA ASN A 92 -17.52 -1.84 -5.38
C ASN A 92 -16.91 -2.48 -6.65
N LEU A 93 -16.34 -1.68 -7.56
CA LEU A 93 -15.63 -2.19 -8.73
C LEU A 93 -14.38 -2.98 -8.30
N LEU A 94 -13.63 -2.46 -7.34
CA LEU A 94 -12.42 -3.09 -6.80
C LEU A 94 -12.75 -4.45 -6.17
N ASP A 95 -13.85 -4.57 -5.45
CA ASP A 95 -14.34 -5.86 -4.94
C ASP A 95 -14.65 -6.85 -6.06
N GLY A 96 -15.22 -6.39 -7.16
CA GLY A 96 -15.41 -7.19 -8.36
C GLY A 96 -14.10 -7.71 -8.93
N ILE A 97 -13.11 -6.84 -9.06
CA ILE A 97 -11.75 -7.19 -9.54
C ILE A 97 -11.07 -8.18 -8.58
N ILE A 98 -11.19 -7.97 -7.27
CA ILE A 98 -10.65 -8.88 -6.26
C ILE A 98 -11.28 -10.27 -6.41
N LYS A 99 -12.60 -10.34 -6.56
CA LYS A 99 -13.34 -11.61 -6.75
C LYS A 99 -12.96 -12.32 -8.04
N GLU A 100 -12.70 -11.59 -9.11
CA GLU A 100 -12.28 -12.14 -10.40
C GLU A 100 -10.85 -12.68 -10.37
N LYS A 101 -9.93 -11.92 -9.75
CA LYS A 101 -8.50 -12.22 -9.81
C LYS A 101 -7.99 -13.12 -8.68
N ILE A 102 -8.74 -13.25 -7.61
CA ILE A 102 -8.34 -13.98 -6.40
C ILE A 102 -9.29 -15.15 -6.17
N ASN A 103 -8.77 -16.36 -6.31
CA ASN A 103 -9.52 -17.58 -6.01
C ASN A 103 -9.63 -17.80 -4.49
N ASN A 104 -10.69 -18.46 -4.05
CA ASN A 104 -10.91 -18.87 -2.66
C ASN A 104 -10.77 -17.70 -1.66
N LEU A 105 -11.58 -16.67 -1.86
CA LEU A 105 -11.53 -15.45 -1.04
C LEU A 105 -11.64 -15.70 0.46
N ASP A 106 -12.32 -16.78 0.88
CA ASP A 106 -12.56 -17.07 2.29
C ASP A 106 -11.31 -17.54 3.03
N ASP A 107 -10.36 -18.16 2.32
CA ASP A 107 -9.08 -18.64 2.87
C ASP A 107 -7.99 -17.56 2.84
N ASN A 108 -8.30 -16.37 2.35
CA ASN A 108 -7.33 -15.32 2.14
C ASN A 108 -7.48 -14.19 3.17
N LYS A 109 -6.35 -13.67 3.62
CA LYS A 109 -6.26 -12.49 4.48
C LYS A 109 -5.87 -11.27 3.66
N PHE A 110 -6.49 -10.14 3.96
CA PHE A 110 -6.27 -8.87 3.28
C PHE A 110 -5.74 -7.84 4.25
N LYS A 111 -4.55 -7.30 3.97
CA LYS A 111 -3.99 -6.16 4.66
C LYS A 111 -4.24 -4.90 3.85
N ILE A 112 -5.00 -3.99 4.42
CA ILE A 112 -5.32 -2.69 3.81
C ILE A 112 -4.38 -1.64 4.38
N LEU A 113 -3.61 -1.00 3.52
CA LEU A 113 -2.69 0.07 3.91
C LEU A 113 -3.23 1.42 3.43
N LEU A 114 -3.40 2.35 4.36
CA LEU A 114 -3.87 3.70 4.08
C LEU A 114 -2.80 4.70 4.48
N GLU A 115 -2.41 5.61 3.59
CA GLU A 115 -1.51 6.68 3.96
C GLU A 115 -2.19 7.66 4.92
N TYR A 116 -1.54 7.94 6.05
CA TYR A 116 -2.00 8.97 6.98
C TYR A 116 -1.91 10.35 6.36
N GLN A 117 -3.03 11.03 6.28
CA GLN A 117 -3.11 12.37 5.71
C GLN A 117 -2.82 13.43 6.77
N MET A 118 -1.60 13.97 6.76
CA MET A 118 -1.17 15.03 7.66
C MET A 118 -1.76 16.40 7.26
N GLY A 119 -1.97 17.25 8.27
CA GLY A 119 -2.36 18.64 8.07
C GLY A 119 -3.86 18.89 7.95
N SER A 120 -4.24 20.06 7.41
CA SER A 120 -5.61 20.56 7.33
C SER A 120 -6.43 20.05 6.14
N ASN A 121 -6.00 18.96 5.50
CA ASN A 121 -6.69 18.44 4.31
C ASN A 121 -7.87 17.55 4.70
N ASP A 122 -8.99 18.16 5.05
CA ASP A 122 -10.22 17.46 5.45
C ASP A 122 -10.77 16.53 4.37
N LEU A 123 -10.56 16.86 3.10
CA LEU A 123 -11.04 16.04 1.98
C LEU A 123 -10.31 14.70 1.89
N SER A 124 -8.99 14.69 1.99
CA SER A 124 -8.22 13.43 1.98
C SER A 124 -8.48 12.61 3.24
N ARG A 125 -8.63 13.26 4.41
CA ARG A 125 -9.01 12.57 5.65
C ARG A 125 -10.40 11.93 5.55
N ASN A 126 -11.35 12.61 4.93
CA ASN A 126 -12.69 12.08 4.70
C ASN A 126 -12.65 10.83 3.81
N ILE A 127 -11.87 10.85 2.72
CA ILE A 127 -11.68 9.68 1.84
C ILE A 127 -11.04 8.52 2.62
N CYS A 128 -10.00 8.80 3.40
CA CYS A 128 -9.34 7.81 4.26
C CYS A 128 -10.33 7.16 5.22
N SER A 129 -11.15 7.96 5.91
CA SER A 129 -12.17 7.48 6.85
C SER A 129 -13.23 6.62 6.16
N GLN A 130 -13.64 6.96 4.94
CA GLN A 130 -14.61 6.17 4.19
C GLN A 130 -14.03 4.82 3.76
N ILE A 131 -12.76 4.75 3.33
CA ILE A 131 -12.09 3.48 2.99
C ILE A 131 -11.94 2.63 4.25
N LEU A 132 -11.49 3.23 5.36
CA LEU A 132 -11.38 2.55 6.65
C LEU A 132 -12.72 1.94 7.07
N PHE A 133 -13.79 2.73 7.02
CA PHE A 133 -15.14 2.27 7.37
C PHE A 133 -15.61 1.13 6.46
N TYR A 134 -15.39 1.26 5.14
CA TYR A 134 -15.78 0.27 4.15
C TYR A 134 -15.17 -1.12 4.47
N TYR A 135 -13.85 -1.19 4.65
CA TYR A 135 -13.19 -2.46 4.93
C TYR A 135 -13.47 -2.99 6.33
N SER A 136 -13.66 -2.11 7.31
CA SER A 136 -14.10 -2.52 8.65
C SER A 136 -15.49 -3.17 8.63
N GLN A 137 -16.39 -2.71 7.77
CA GLN A 137 -17.72 -3.32 7.64
C GLN A 137 -17.68 -4.68 6.95
N LEU A 138 -16.77 -4.88 5.99
CA LEU A 138 -16.58 -6.18 5.33
C LEU A 138 -16.11 -7.27 6.31
N ASP A 139 -15.28 -6.90 7.28
CA ASP A 139 -14.76 -7.83 8.28
C ASP A 139 -15.83 -8.26 9.30
N TYR A 140 -16.77 -7.38 9.61
CA TYR A 140 -17.89 -7.67 10.49
C TYR A 140 -19.00 -8.50 9.81
N GLY A 141 -18.78 -8.93 8.57
CA GLY A 141 -19.59 -9.82 7.74
C GLY A 141 -21.02 -9.96 8.22
N PHE A 142 -21.97 -9.14 7.78
CA PHE A 142 -23.43 -9.27 7.92
C PHE A 142 -23.97 -10.02 9.16
N SER A 143 -23.22 -10.10 10.24
CA SER A 143 -23.66 -10.62 11.54
C SER A 143 -24.34 -9.53 12.37
N CYS A 144 -25.15 -8.67 11.71
CA CYS A 144 -26.06 -7.76 12.42
C CYS A 144 -27.18 -8.50 13.17
N ALA A 145 -27.21 -9.83 13.12
CA ALA A 145 -28.28 -10.59 13.76
C ALA A 145 -28.07 -10.88 15.25
N ASN A 146 -26.87 -10.73 15.83
CA ASN A 146 -26.62 -11.16 17.22
C ASN A 146 -25.59 -10.29 17.98
N ARG A 147 -25.73 -8.94 17.98
CA ARG A 147 -24.97 -8.12 18.94
C ARG A 147 -25.84 -7.53 20.04
N ASN A 148 -26.20 -8.38 21.00
CA ASN A 148 -26.53 -7.99 22.37
C ASN A 148 -25.45 -8.52 23.31
N GLN A 149 -24.19 -8.11 23.13
CA GLN A 149 -23.17 -8.27 24.18
C GLN A 149 -22.22 -7.08 24.10
N TYR A 150 -22.28 -6.25 25.12
CA TYR A 150 -21.25 -5.29 25.49
C TYR A 150 -20.00 -6.12 25.82
N ALA A 151 -18.99 -6.10 24.97
CA ALA A 151 -17.68 -6.67 25.26
C ALA A 151 -16.80 -5.55 25.83
N ASP A 152 -16.21 -5.83 26.96
CA ASP A 152 -15.29 -4.97 27.70
C ASP A 152 -14.09 -4.55 26.87
N ALA A 153 -13.62 -3.31 27.09
CA ALA A 153 -12.64 -2.61 26.26
C ALA A 153 -11.17 -3.07 26.44
N ASP A 154 -10.91 -4.19 27.12
CA ASP A 154 -9.55 -4.64 27.49
C ASP A 154 -9.10 -5.93 26.78
N ALA A 155 -9.73 -6.33 25.68
CA ALA A 155 -9.39 -7.56 24.97
C ALA A 155 -8.45 -7.31 23.78
N ASP A 156 -7.18 -7.53 23.99
CA ASP A 156 -6.23 -8.32 23.23
C ASP A 156 -5.73 -7.87 21.86
N ALA A 157 -4.40 -7.67 21.81
CA ALA A 157 -3.60 -7.57 20.59
C ALA A 157 -3.68 -8.82 19.68
N ASP A 158 -4.20 -9.94 20.16
CA ASP A 158 -4.40 -11.19 19.41
C ASP A 158 -5.73 -11.24 18.62
N ALA A 159 -6.66 -10.33 18.86
CA ALA A 159 -7.96 -10.30 18.18
C ALA A 159 -7.87 -9.99 16.66
N ASP A 160 -6.72 -9.51 16.18
CA ASP A 160 -6.49 -9.22 14.75
C ASP A 160 -6.08 -10.47 13.94
N ALA A 161 -5.69 -11.56 14.59
CA ALA A 161 -5.17 -12.76 13.90
C ALA A 161 -6.21 -13.46 13.03
N ASP A 162 -7.49 -13.38 13.38
CA ASP A 162 -8.59 -14.07 12.69
C ASP A 162 -9.41 -13.17 11.72
N LYS A 163 -9.12 -11.87 11.69
CA LYS A 163 -9.83 -10.97 10.77
C LYS A 163 -9.43 -11.22 9.32
N LYS A 164 -10.44 -11.30 8.44
CA LYS A 164 -10.23 -11.41 7.00
C LYS A 164 -9.60 -10.14 6.42
N TYR A 165 -10.06 -8.97 6.87
CA TYR A 165 -9.55 -7.66 6.49
C TYR A 165 -8.96 -6.95 7.70
N SER A 166 -7.70 -6.56 7.64
CA SER A 166 -7.08 -5.72 8.65
C SER A 166 -6.60 -4.42 8.04
N VAL A 167 -6.97 -3.29 8.63
CA VAL A 167 -6.62 -1.95 8.12
C VAL A 167 -5.52 -1.35 8.98
N GLU A 168 -4.49 -0.80 8.33
CA GLU A 168 -3.40 -0.10 9.00
C GLU A 168 -3.15 1.26 8.36
N ILE A 169 -3.09 2.29 9.22
CA ILE A 169 -2.78 3.65 8.78
C ILE A 169 -1.27 3.85 8.86
N ILE A 170 -0.68 4.22 7.73
CA ILE A 170 0.77 4.27 7.54
C ILE A 170 1.25 5.72 7.43
N GLY A 171 2.35 6.03 8.10
CA GLY A 171 2.97 7.35 8.01
C GLY A 171 3.51 7.64 6.59
N PRO A 172 3.39 8.89 6.12
CA PRO A 172 3.74 9.27 4.74
C PRO A 172 5.23 9.11 4.41
N SER A 173 6.10 9.06 5.42
CA SER A 173 7.54 8.84 5.23
C SER A 173 7.91 7.40 4.89
N LEU A 174 7.01 6.44 5.10
CA LEU A 174 7.30 5.02 4.93
C LEU A 174 7.73 4.70 3.48
N LYS A 175 7.01 5.22 2.49
CA LYS A 175 7.29 5.01 1.06
C LYS A 175 8.69 5.46 0.62
N ASN A 176 9.31 6.40 1.36
CA ASN A 176 10.64 6.92 1.07
C ASN A 176 11.77 6.04 1.65
N LYS A 177 11.46 5.02 2.43
CA LYS A 177 12.45 4.10 3.00
C LYS A 177 12.95 3.05 2.02
N ILE A 178 12.30 2.91 0.86
CA ILE A 178 12.72 2.00 -0.20
C ILE A 178 13.77 2.65 -1.09
N ASN A 179 14.92 2.00 -1.25
CA ASN A 179 16.05 2.43 -2.08
C ASN A 179 16.55 1.24 -2.92
N PHE A 180 15.87 0.93 -4.02
CA PHE A 180 16.32 -0.16 -4.89
C PHE A 180 17.54 0.23 -5.73
N LYS A 181 17.40 1.27 -6.54
CA LYS A 181 18.46 1.76 -7.41
C LYS A 181 18.80 3.23 -7.17
N CYS A 182 17.83 3.98 -6.67
CA CYS A 182 17.88 5.42 -6.55
C CYS A 182 18.04 5.80 -5.09
N ASN A 183 19.19 6.37 -4.72
CA ASN A 183 19.42 6.83 -3.36
C ASN A 183 18.68 8.14 -3.10
N HIS A 184 17.76 8.15 -2.14
CA HIS A 184 16.99 9.33 -1.74
C HIS A 184 17.86 10.55 -1.43
N THR A 185 19.01 10.35 -0.77
CA THR A 185 19.94 11.44 -0.42
C THR A 185 20.48 12.17 -1.66
N GLU A 186 20.70 11.47 -2.77
CA GLU A 186 21.15 12.07 -4.03
C GLU A 186 20.07 12.97 -4.64
N PHE A 187 18.79 12.56 -4.54
CA PHE A 187 17.66 13.36 -5.01
C PHE A 187 17.46 14.61 -4.15
N VAL A 188 17.56 14.50 -2.81
CA VAL A 188 17.46 15.67 -1.92
C VAL A 188 18.53 16.71 -2.23
N LYS A 189 19.77 16.28 -2.56
CA LYS A 189 20.85 17.20 -2.97
C LYS A 189 20.57 17.86 -4.33
N LYS A 190 19.87 17.16 -5.24
CA LYS A 190 19.63 17.64 -6.59
C LYS A 190 18.44 18.59 -6.70
N TYR A 191 17.42 18.39 -5.87
CA TYR A 191 16.19 19.16 -5.92
C TYR A 191 16.12 20.13 -4.75
N SER A 192 15.78 21.39 -5.02
CA SER A 192 15.65 22.46 -4.02
C SER A 192 14.50 22.26 -3.04
N ASN A 193 13.64 21.29 -3.30
CA ASN A 193 12.42 21.01 -2.56
C ASN A 193 12.32 19.51 -2.25
N ASN A 194 12.22 19.17 -0.96
CA ASN A 194 12.10 17.79 -0.49
C ASN A 194 10.88 17.07 -1.08
N TYR A 195 9.78 17.76 -1.32
CA TYR A 195 8.59 17.19 -1.93
C TYR A 195 8.86 16.65 -3.35
N ASN A 196 9.53 17.46 -4.19
CA ASN A 196 9.91 17.04 -5.54
C ASN A 196 10.95 15.92 -5.51
N ALA A 197 11.92 15.98 -4.59
CA ALA A 197 12.90 14.92 -4.39
C ALA A 197 12.21 13.58 -4.05
N ASN A 198 11.27 13.59 -3.12
CA ASN A 198 10.50 12.40 -2.73
C ASN A 198 9.69 11.82 -3.90
N LYS A 199 9.01 12.66 -4.68
CA LYS A 199 8.23 12.19 -5.84
C LYS A 199 9.11 11.55 -6.91
N VAL A 200 10.23 12.18 -7.25
CA VAL A 200 11.14 11.63 -8.27
C VAL A 200 11.79 10.34 -7.76
N HIS A 201 12.16 10.28 -6.50
CA HIS A 201 12.73 9.09 -5.87
C HIS A 201 11.73 7.94 -5.87
N SER A 202 10.50 8.18 -5.39
CA SER A 202 9.43 7.18 -5.36
C SER A 202 9.18 6.59 -6.75
N LYS A 203 9.03 7.45 -7.74
CA LYS A 203 8.82 7.05 -9.13
C LYS A 203 10.00 6.28 -9.72
N CYS A 204 11.24 6.68 -9.41
CA CYS A 204 12.44 5.99 -9.88
C CYS A 204 12.48 4.56 -9.34
N ASN A 205 12.24 4.37 -8.03
CA ASN A 205 12.19 3.04 -7.42
C ASN A 205 11.07 2.18 -8.00
N PHE A 206 9.87 2.73 -8.16
CA PHE A 206 8.75 2.02 -8.75
C PHE A 206 9.03 1.57 -10.19
N LEU A 207 9.54 2.47 -11.05
CA LEU A 207 9.86 2.13 -12.43
C LEU A 207 10.98 1.10 -12.53
N TYR A 208 11.96 1.17 -11.64
CA TYR A 208 12.99 0.15 -11.57
C TYR A 208 12.39 -1.21 -11.20
N TRP A 209 11.58 -1.27 -10.15
CA TRP A 209 10.93 -2.49 -9.69
C TRP A 209 9.99 -3.09 -10.74
N ILE A 210 9.09 -2.29 -11.33
CA ILE A 210 8.12 -2.79 -12.31
C ILE A 210 8.78 -3.30 -13.60
N ASN A 211 9.90 -2.69 -14.02
CA ASN A 211 10.70 -3.15 -15.15
C ASN A 211 11.45 -4.43 -14.82
N TYR A 212 12.01 -4.51 -13.63
CA TYR A 212 12.74 -5.67 -13.16
C TYR A 212 11.82 -6.90 -13.06
N THR A 213 10.63 -6.74 -12.51
CA THR A 213 9.61 -7.79 -12.36
C THR A 213 8.84 -8.08 -13.64
N GLN A 214 9.18 -7.43 -14.76
CA GLN A 214 8.52 -7.59 -16.06
C GLN A 214 7.00 -7.34 -16.03
N ASN A 215 6.52 -6.52 -15.10
CA ASN A 215 5.10 -6.21 -14.90
C ASN A 215 4.65 -4.89 -15.57
N GLN A 216 5.38 -4.40 -16.58
CA GLN A 216 5.07 -3.16 -17.29
C GLN A 216 3.66 -3.13 -17.88
N HIS A 217 3.11 -4.30 -18.22
CA HIS A 217 1.76 -4.42 -18.76
C HIS A 217 0.69 -3.89 -17.79
N LEU A 218 0.92 -3.94 -16.47
CA LEU A 218 0.00 -3.44 -15.45
C LEU A 218 -0.12 -1.91 -15.45
N ILE A 219 0.88 -1.20 -15.95
CA ILE A 219 0.89 0.27 -15.99
C ILE A 219 0.56 0.84 -17.37
N GLY A 220 0.30 0.00 -18.36
CA GLY A 220 0.06 0.43 -19.74
C GLY A 220 -1.12 1.40 -19.90
N ASN A 221 -2.13 1.29 -19.05
CA ASN A 221 -3.30 2.18 -19.05
C ASN A 221 -3.16 3.38 -18.11
N ILE A 222 -2.10 3.44 -17.28
CA ILE A 222 -1.91 4.51 -16.31
C ILE A 222 -1.33 5.74 -17.02
N LYS A 223 -2.02 6.88 -16.91
CA LYS A 223 -1.52 8.14 -17.46
C LYS A 223 -0.19 8.51 -16.82
N LYS A 224 0.78 8.97 -17.64
CA LYS A 224 2.13 9.34 -17.18
C LYS A 224 2.15 10.30 -15.98
N LYS A 225 1.17 11.21 -15.90
CA LYS A 225 1.01 12.16 -14.78
C LYS A 225 0.60 11.50 -13.46
N ASN A 226 0.04 10.29 -13.50
CA ASN A 226 -0.45 9.55 -12.34
C ASN A 226 0.54 8.47 -11.88
N LEU A 227 1.69 8.34 -12.54
CA LEU A 227 2.71 7.36 -12.15
C LEU A 227 3.30 7.63 -10.76
N ASP A 228 3.27 8.88 -10.31
CA ASP A 228 3.77 9.25 -8.99
C ASP A 228 2.88 8.66 -7.89
N ASP A 229 1.55 8.76 -8.07
CA ASP A 229 0.57 8.30 -7.09
C ASP A 229 0.62 6.75 -6.97
N ILE A 230 0.70 6.04 -8.12
CA ILE A 230 0.81 4.56 -8.06
C ILE A 230 2.18 4.10 -7.55
N ALA A 231 3.25 4.88 -7.80
CA ALA A 231 4.56 4.63 -7.22
C ALA A 231 4.51 4.73 -5.69
N ASP A 232 3.83 5.74 -5.16
CA ASP A 232 3.68 5.96 -3.72
C ASP A 232 2.90 4.80 -3.07
N ALA A 233 1.77 4.38 -3.64
CA ALA A 233 0.99 3.23 -3.17
C ALA A 233 1.82 1.93 -3.19
N THR A 234 2.59 1.69 -4.26
CA THR A 234 3.44 0.50 -4.40
C THR A 234 4.57 0.49 -3.38
N ASN A 235 5.32 1.59 -3.29
CA ASN A 235 6.46 1.69 -2.38
C ASN A 235 6.03 1.59 -0.91
N MET A 236 4.82 2.06 -0.57
CA MET A 236 4.26 1.91 0.76
C MET A 236 4.03 0.43 1.11
N ALA A 237 3.47 -0.37 0.20
CA ALA A 237 3.27 -1.79 0.40
C ALA A 237 4.60 -2.55 0.59
N ILE A 238 5.59 -2.25 -0.25
CA ILE A 238 6.91 -2.86 -0.18
C ILE A 238 7.61 -2.49 1.13
N ALA A 239 7.58 -1.21 1.51
CA ALA A 239 8.20 -0.74 2.76
C ALA A 239 7.52 -1.33 4.00
N TRP A 240 6.20 -1.51 3.97
CA TRP A 240 5.47 -2.15 5.06
C TRP A 240 5.91 -3.62 5.24
N LEU A 241 6.00 -4.39 4.17
CA LEU A 241 6.50 -5.77 4.21
C LEU A 241 7.89 -5.84 4.81
N TYR A 242 8.80 -4.96 4.38
CA TYR A 242 10.15 -4.88 4.89
C TYR A 242 10.19 -4.64 6.41
N LEU A 243 9.40 -3.66 6.90
CA LEU A 243 9.38 -3.35 8.34
C LEU A 243 8.72 -4.44 9.19
N LYS A 244 7.71 -5.13 8.66
CA LYS A 244 7.03 -6.19 9.42
C LYS A 244 7.83 -7.49 9.49
N SER A 245 8.79 -7.70 8.60
CA SER A 245 9.71 -8.83 8.70
C SER A 245 10.68 -8.70 9.88
N ASP A 246 10.99 -7.45 10.34
CA ASP A 246 11.84 -7.21 11.51
C ASP A 246 11.16 -7.52 12.86
N ILE A 247 9.81 -7.51 12.92
CA ILE A 247 9.06 -7.60 14.19
C ILE A 247 9.05 -9.03 14.76
N VAL A 248 9.38 -10.03 13.96
CA VAL A 248 9.33 -11.45 14.38
C VAL A 248 10.43 -11.82 15.41
N ASN A 249 11.39 -10.95 15.68
CA ASN A 249 12.59 -11.25 16.48
C ASN A 249 12.64 -10.64 17.88
N HIS A 250 11.56 -10.03 18.38
CA HIS A 250 11.55 -9.40 19.70
C HIS A 250 10.52 -10.01 20.67
N HIS A 251 10.08 -11.26 20.42
CA HIS A 251 9.26 -12.02 21.37
C HIS A 251 9.86 -13.38 21.66
#